data_2c52f112b5e89473769fe94252483940
#
_entry.id   2c52f112b5e89473769fe94252483940
#
_cell.length_a   1.000
_cell.length_b   1.000
_cell.length_c   1.000
_cell.angle_alpha   90.00
_cell.angle_beta   90.00
_cell.angle_gamma   90.00
#
_symmetry.space_group_name_H-M   'P 1'
#
loop_
_entity.id
_entity.type
_entity.pdbx_description
1 polymer ?
#
loop_
_entity_poly.entity_id
_entity_poly.type
_entity_poly.pdbx_seq_one_letter_code
_entity_poly.pdbx_strand_id
1 'polypeptide(L)'
;MREGSLEAPIRHDLDWQNPWFWDEKALEKEMERVFDICHGCRRCFNLCDSFPRLFDLIDNGPTGELDGVKKEDYAQVEEACTLCDMCFMTKCPYVPPHEWALDF
;
A
#
# COMPACT_ATOMS: atom_id res chain seq x y z
N MET A 1 4.83 -6.81 -17.68
CA MET A 1 4.28 -6.37 -16.39
C MET A 1 2.82 -6.76 -16.32
N ARG A 2 2.44 -7.42 -15.25
CA ARG A 2 1.09 -7.91 -15.05
C ARG A 2 0.15 -6.77 -14.63
N GLU A 3 -1.04 -6.73 -15.19
CA GLU A 3 -2.08 -5.76 -14.81
C GLU A 3 -3.42 -6.46 -14.61
N GLY A 4 -3.50 -7.25 -13.60
CA GLY A 4 -4.72 -7.98 -13.27
C GLY A 4 -4.72 -9.39 -13.83
N SER A 5 -5.61 -10.20 -13.29
CA SER A 5 -5.71 -11.62 -13.60
C SER A 5 -7.06 -12.15 -13.11
N LEU A 6 -7.56 -13.20 -13.78
CA LEU A 6 -8.70 -13.97 -13.31
C LEU A 6 -8.31 -15.05 -12.29
N GLU A 7 -7.02 -15.23 -12.07
CA GLU A 7 -6.52 -16.17 -11.08
C GLU A 7 -6.73 -15.62 -9.67
N ALA A 8 -6.93 -16.52 -8.71
CA ALA A 8 -7.00 -16.13 -7.31
C ALA A 8 -5.68 -15.50 -6.86
N PRO A 9 -5.71 -14.41 -6.10
CA PRO A 9 -4.48 -13.79 -5.60
C PRO A 9 -3.76 -14.69 -4.60
N ILE A 10 -2.43 -14.62 -4.62
CA ILE A 10 -1.58 -15.30 -3.64
C ILE A 10 -1.31 -14.31 -2.50
N ARG A 11 -1.80 -14.62 -1.31
CA ARG A 11 -1.69 -13.75 -0.15
C ARG A 11 -0.99 -14.42 1.02
N HIS A 12 -0.44 -13.60 1.90
CA HIS A 12 0.08 -14.07 3.17
C HIS A 12 -1.07 -14.32 4.15
N ASP A 13 -0.90 -15.33 5.01
CA ASP A 13 -1.83 -15.56 6.09
C ASP A 13 -1.75 -14.41 7.12
N LEU A 14 -2.87 -14.09 7.75
CA LEU A 14 -2.90 -13.14 8.85
C LEU A 14 -2.43 -13.85 10.12
N ASP A 15 -1.16 -13.70 10.45
CA ASP A 15 -0.53 -14.34 11.60
C ASP A 15 -0.79 -13.56 12.90
N TRP A 16 -2.07 -13.32 13.19
CA TRP A 16 -2.52 -12.47 14.27
C TRP A 16 -2.19 -12.99 15.66
N GLN A 17 -1.88 -14.27 15.82
CA GLN A 17 -1.47 -14.87 17.09
C GLN A 17 0.00 -14.64 17.39
N ASN A 18 0.78 -14.25 16.41
CA ASN A 18 2.19 -13.93 16.58
C ASN A 18 2.33 -12.54 17.19
N PRO A 19 3.03 -12.38 18.35
CA PRO A 19 3.22 -11.04 18.93
C PRO A 19 3.84 -10.04 17.99
N TRP A 20 4.69 -10.49 17.06
CA TRP A 20 5.34 -9.64 16.08
C TRP A 20 4.36 -8.98 15.10
N PHE A 21 3.23 -9.63 14.85
CA PHE A 21 2.16 -9.08 14.00
C PHE A 21 1.61 -7.74 14.56
N TRP A 22 1.67 -7.55 15.88
CA TRP A 22 1.14 -6.38 16.58
C TRP A 22 2.21 -5.32 16.87
N ASP A 23 3.42 -5.48 16.35
CA ASP A 23 4.49 -4.50 16.52
C ASP A 23 4.22 -3.29 15.63
N GLU A 24 3.95 -2.14 16.25
CA GLU A 24 3.64 -0.89 15.54
C GLU A 24 4.79 -0.43 14.66
N LYS A 25 6.03 -0.59 15.10
CA LYS A 25 7.21 -0.19 14.30
C LYS A 25 7.37 -1.06 13.07
N ALA A 26 7.11 -2.35 13.19
CA ALA A 26 7.15 -3.27 12.06
C ALA A 26 6.05 -2.92 11.06
N LEU A 27 4.85 -2.59 11.54
CA LEU A 27 3.73 -2.16 10.72
C LEU A 27 4.06 -0.87 9.96
N GLU A 28 4.57 0.14 10.66
CA GLU A 28 4.95 1.42 10.04
C GLU A 28 6.00 1.22 8.95
N LYS A 29 6.98 0.38 9.19
CA LYS A 29 8.03 0.07 8.23
C LYS A 29 7.47 -0.61 6.98
N GLU A 30 6.53 -1.52 7.15
CA GLU A 30 5.88 -2.19 6.02
C GLU A 30 4.97 -1.21 5.25
N MET A 31 4.22 -0.36 5.94
CA MET A 31 3.43 0.68 5.31
C MET A 31 4.32 1.65 4.52
N GLU A 32 5.45 2.04 5.08
CA GLU A 32 6.43 2.88 4.40
C GLU A 32 6.93 2.22 3.11
N ARG A 33 7.26 0.94 3.16
CA ARG A 33 7.68 0.18 1.98
C ARG A 33 6.60 0.17 0.91
N VAL A 34 5.38 -0.16 1.29
CA VAL A 34 4.24 -0.24 0.37
C VAL A 34 3.93 1.13 -0.23
N PHE A 35 3.85 2.16 0.60
CA PHE A 35 3.52 3.51 0.14
C PHE A 35 4.58 4.09 -0.77
N ASP A 36 5.85 3.78 -0.53
CA ASP A 36 6.96 4.22 -1.40
C ASP A 36 6.85 3.58 -2.79
N ILE A 37 6.52 2.30 -2.84
CA ILE A 37 6.29 1.60 -4.11
C ILE A 37 5.07 2.20 -4.82
N CYS A 38 3.97 2.43 -4.11
CA CYS A 38 2.75 3.03 -4.66
C CYS A 38 3.02 4.43 -5.21
N HIS A 39 3.79 5.24 -4.49
CA HIS A 39 4.21 6.57 -4.94
C HIS A 39 5.03 6.49 -6.23
N GLY A 40 5.97 5.57 -6.30
CA GLY A 40 6.81 5.41 -7.49
C GLY A 40 6.03 4.95 -8.73
N CYS A 41 4.94 4.22 -8.53
CA CYS A 41 4.15 3.64 -9.61
C CYS A 41 2.92 4.49 -9.98
N ARG A 42 2.13 4.90 -9.01
CA ARG A 42 0.91 5.72 -9.12
C ARG A 42 -0.18 5.19 -10.04
N ARG A 43 -0.17 3.91 -10.40
CA ARG A 43 -1.18 3.33 -11.30
C ARG A 43 -2.59 3.38 -10.74
N CYS A 44 -2.73 3.35 -9.41
CA CYS A 44 -4.02 3.27 -8.74
C CYS A 44 -4.64 4.62 -8.41
N PHE A 45 -4.09 5.72 -8.93
CA PHE A 45 -4.52 7.08 -8.57
C PHE A 45 -6.01 7.34 -8.80
N ASN A 46 -6.61 6.67 -9.77
CA ASN A 46 -8.02 6.85 -10.12
C ASN A 46 -8.93 5.71 -9.65
N LEU A 47 -8.40 4.79 -8.83
CA LEU A 47 -9.15 3.60 -8.44
C LEU A 47 -10.06 3.83 -7.25
N CYS A 48 -9.61 4.63 -6.28
CA CYS A 48 -10.34 4.90 -5.04
C CYS A 48 -9.85 6.20 -4.39
N ASP A 49 -10.41 6.57 -3.25
CA ASP A 49 -10.01 7.77 -2.51
C ASP A 49 -8.70 7.60 -1.73
N SER A 50 -8.30 6.38 -1.42
CA SER A 50 -7.13 6.11 -0.60
C SER A 50 -5.82 6.53 -1.28
N PHE A 51 -5.62 6.15 -2.53
CA PHE A 51 -4.39 6.45 -3.26
C PHE A 51 -4.21 7.95 -3.53
N PRO A 52 -5.24 8.69 -3.99
CA PRO A 52 -5.10 10.14 -4.13
C PRO A 52 -4.72 10.84 -2.81
N ARG A 53 -5.24 10.40 -1.68
CA ARG A 53 -4.85 10.94 -0.37
C ARG A 53 -3.37 10.74 -0.08
N LEU A 54 -2.86 9.55 -0.35
CA LEU A 54 -1.43 9.26 -0.21
C LEU A 54 -0.60 10.19 -1.09
N PHE A 55 -0.97 10.31 -2.35
CA PHE A 55 -0.20 11.11 -3.31
C PHE A 55 -0.28 12.59 -2.98
N ASP A 56 -1.42 13.09 -2.51
CA ASP A 56 -1.57 14.47 -2.07
C ASP A 56 -0.71 14.75 -0.83
N LEU A 57 -0.66 13.85 0.13
CA LEU A 57 0.20 13.99 1.31
C LEU A 57 1.68 14.10 0.89
N ILE A 58 2.10 13.30 -0.07
CA ILE A 58 3.47 13.33 -0.58
C ILE A 58 3.74 14.62 -1.35
N ASP A 59 2.85 14.97 -2.27
CA ASP A 59 3.03 16.13 -3.17
C ASP A 59 2.97 17.45 -2.41
N ASN A 60 2.18 17.53 -1.35
CA ASN A 60 2.08 18.72 -0.49
C ASN A 60 3.11 18.73 0.64
N GLY A 61 3.89 17.68 0.78
CA GLY A 61 4.94 17.59 1.80
C GLY A 61 6.17 18.40 1.44
N PRO A 62 7.08 18.61 2.40
CA PRO A 62 8.25 19.47 2.21
C PRO A 62 9.28 18.90 1.22
N THR A 63 9.31 17.60 1.00
CA THR A 63 10.32 16.95 0.16
C THR A 63 9.78 16.47 -1.19
N GLY A 64 8.45 16.37 -1.34
CA GLY A 64 7.84 15.75 -2.50
C GLY A 64 8.07 14.23 -2.56
N GLU A 65 8.53 13.64 -1.46
CA GLU A 65 8.78 12.22 -1.32
C GLU A 65 8.13 11.71 -0.03
N LEU A 66 8.06 10.38 0.12
CA LEU A 66 7.40 9.76 1.27
C LEU A 66 8.04 10.15 2.62
N ASP A 67 9.32 10.40 2.63
CA ASP A 67 10.03 10.80 3.86
C ASP A 67 9.56 12.15 4.44
N GLY A 68 8.91 12.96 3.62
CA GLY A 68 8.28 14.21 4.05
C GLY A 68 6.90 14.04 4.67
N VAL A 69 6.33 12.85 4.66
CA VAL A 69 5.02 12.55 5.22
C VAL A 69 5.20 11.97 6.63
N LYS A 70 4.47 12.53 7.59
CA LYS A 70 4.51 12.03 8.97
C LYS A 70 3.81 10.66 9.03
N LYS A 71 4.37 9.74 9.82
CA LYS A 71 3.79 8.40 9.97
C LYS A 71 2.38 8.42 10.56
N GLU A 72 2.09 9.38 11.41
CA GLU A 72 0.73 9.58 11.95
C GLU A 72 -0.30 9.91 10.87
N ASP A 73 0.13 10.51 9.74
CA ASP A 73 -0.74 10.83 8.62
C ASP A 73 -1.05 9.61 7.74
N TYR A 74 -0.35 8.50 7.90
CA TYR A 74 -0.65 7.26 7.19
C TYR A 74 -2.07 6.77 7.50
N ALA A 75 -2.60 7.07 8.67
CA ALA A 75 -3.96 6.73 9.05
C ALA A 75 -5.00 7.31 8.09
N GLN A 76 -4.75 8.49 7.53
CA GLN A 76 -5.66 9.11 6.56
C GLN A 76 -5.79 8.28 5.28
N VAL A 77 -4.71 7.60 4.89
CA VAL A 77 -4.67 6.73 3.72
C VAL A 77 -5.45 5.45 3.99
N GLU A 78 -5.16 4.78 5.11
CA GLU A 78 -5.83 3.52 5.45
C GLU A 78 -7.32 3.71 5.75
N GLU A 79 -7.70 4.82 6.38
CA GLU A 79 -9.10 5.13 6.70
C GLU A 79 -9.94 5.36 5.44
N ALA A 80 -9.32 5.81 4.35
CA ALA A 80 -10.01 6.00 3.08
C ALA A 80 -10.13 4.69 2.28
N CYS A 81 -9.45 3.64 2.71
CA CYS A 81 -9.51 2.33 2.05
C CYS A 81 -10.78 1.59 2.43
N THR A 82 -11.49 1.06 1.43
CA THR A 82 -12.73 0.30 1.63
C THR A 82 -12.50 -1.21 1.66
N LEU A 83 -11.25 -1.66 1.60
CA LEU A 83 -10.87 -3.08 1.60
C LEU A 83 -11.49 -3.89 0.45
N CYS A 84 -11.70 -3.25 -0.70
CA CYS A 84 -12.31 -3.91 -1.85
C CYS A 84 -11.35 -4.77 -2.66
N ASP A 85 -10.04 -4.67 -2.43
CA ASP A 85 -8.99 -5.43 -3.11
C ASP A 85 -8.84 -5.21 -4.61
N MET A 86 -9.51 -4.24 -5.19
CA MET A 86 -9.40 -3.98 -6.63
C MET A 86 -7.98 -3.61 -7.05
N CYS A 87 -7.27 -2.88 -6.20
CA CYS A 87 -5.86 -2.54 -6.44
C CYS A 87 -4.99 -3.79 -6.55
N PHE A 88 -5.19 -4.75 -5.66
CA PHE A 88 -4.47 -6.01 -5.67
C PHE A 88 -4.82 -6.86 -6.88
N MET A 89 -6.10 -6.99 -7.19
CA MET A 89 -6.59 -7.92 -8.20
C MET A 89 -6.44 -7.39 -9.63
N THR A 90 -6.58 -6.09 -9.85
CA THR A 90 -6.73 -5.57 -11.20
C THR A 90 -5.63 -4.61 -11.65
N LYS A 91 -4.90 -3.98 -10.74
CA LYS A 91 -3.95 -2.91 -11.10
C LYS A 91 -2.50 -3.20 -10.75
N CYS A 92 -2.23 -3.72 -9.56
CA CYS A 92 -0.88 -3.78 -9.05
C CYS A 92 -0.03 -4.86 -9.76
N PRO A 93 1.08 -4.49 -10.39
CA PRO A 93 1.99 -5.47 -11.00
C PRO A 93 2.95 -6.09 -9.99
N TYR A 94 2.99 -5.60 -8.74
CA TYR A 94 3.98 -5.96 -7.73
C TYR A 94 3.47 -6.96 -6.71
N VAL A 95 2.26 -7.48 -6.92
CA VAL A 95 1.71 -8.53 -6.06
C VAL A 95 2.40 -9.86 -6.35
N PRO A 96 2.37 -10.84 -5.41
CA PRO A 96 2.96 -12.14 -5.67
C PRO A 96 2.48 -12.73 -7.01
N PRO A 97 3.35 -13.36 -7.80
CA PRO A 97 4.71 -13.81 -7.47
C PRO A 97 5.83 -12.79 -7.68
N HIS A 98 5.54 -11.52 -7.83
CA HIS A 98 6.59 -10.51 -7.94
C HIS A 98 7.46 -10.51 -6.68
N GLU A 99 8.78 -10.28 -6.84
CA GLU A 99 9.74 -10.34 -5.73
C GLU A 99 9.42 -9.37 -4.59
N TRP A 100 8.76 -8.24 -4.89
CA TRP A 100 8.35 -7.28 -3.87
C TRP A 100 7.14 -7.76 -3.07
N ALA A 101 6.40 -8.72 -3.57
CA ALA A 101 5.31 -9.41 -2.89
C ALA A 101 4.38 -8.44 -2.14
N LEU A 102 3.91 -7.41 -2.84
CA LEU A 102 3.01 -6.42 -2.25
C LEU A 102 1.69 -7.09 -1.85
N ASP A 103 1.28 -6.88 -0.61
CA ASP A 103 -0.01 -7.34 -0.10
C ASP A 103 -0.63 -6.22 0.74
N PHE A 104 -1.75 -5.71 0.29
CA PHE A 104 -2.42 -4.56 0.91
C PHE A 104 -3.34 -4.97 2.05
#